data_02a990eee431c6b3883bb794ad857ecc
#
_entry.id   02a990eee431c6b3883bb794ad857ecc
#
_cell.length_a   1.000
_cell.length_b   1.000
_cell.length_c   1.000
_cell.angle_alpha   90.00
_cell.angle_beta   90.00
_cell.angle_gamma   90.00
#
_symmetry.space_group_name_H-M   'P 1'
#
loop_
_entity.id
_entity.type
_entity.pdbx_description
1 polymer ?
#
loop_
_entity_poly.entity_id
_entity_poly.type
_entity_poly.pdbx_seq_one_letter_code
_entity_poly.pdbx_strand_id
1 'polypeptide(L)'
;SVLLNLLVVPCMTVIMVSGVGTLLLSALFLPLGHITAIPGTMLLTLYEKCCELCKRLPNHTWITGCPQKWQIICFVLILAVVIMANKYLTKIQFWQGILVALMVLTLRFYDGLEITMVDVGQGDCIYVTDGGTHILIDGGSSDKQAVASYQILPFLKYRGVARLDAMFVTHPDSDHENGILEMLDNYEDNGITIDVLLLPDIEESCQNEDYRKLRQLAEEAGIVVQTIKQGDCFGRTKGMLLTCLHPPEQYLNQDTNACSTVLYLQYGNFTALFTGDLEGDGESLLL
;
A
#
# COMPACT_ATOMS: atom_id res chain seq x y z
N SER A 1 -13.63 -6.18 -7.06
CA SER A 1 -13.38 -7.65 -6.99
C SER A 1 -14.58 -8.46 -6.51
N VAL A 2 -15.40 -7.99 -5.53
CA VAL A 2 -16.57 -8.73 -5.03
C VAL A 2 -17.58 -9.03 -6.15
N LEU A 3 -17.92 -8.05 -6.98
CA LEU A 3 -18.81 -8.24 -8.12
C LEU A 3 -18.24 -9.20 -9.16
N LEU A 4 -16.94 -9.12 -9.41
CA LEU A 4 -16.26 -10.02 -10.32
C LEU A 4 -16.27 -11.47 -9.79
N ASN A 5 -16.06 -11.66 -8.49
CA ASN A 5 -16.12 -12.98 -7.84
C ASN A 5 -17.52 -13.63 -7.94
N LEU A 6 -18.59 -12.84 -8.01
CA LEU A 6 -19.94 -13.35 -8.22
C LEU A 6 -20.08 -14.06 -9.58
N LEU A 7 -19.29 -13.61 -10.58
CA LEU A 7 -19.22 -14.24 -11.90
C LEU A 7 -18.18 -15.38 -11.93
N VAL A 8 -17.01 -15.13 -11.34
CA VAL A 8 -15.83 -16.03 -11.39
C VAL A 8 -16.11 -17.33 -10.65
N VAL A 9 -16.61 -17.25 -9.40
CA VAL A 9 -16.79 -18.42 -8.52
C VAL A 9 -17.68 -19.51 -9.13
N PRO A 10 -18.89 -19.20 -9.71
CA PRO A 10 -19.71 -20.21 -10.35
C PRO A 10 -19.05 -20.88 -11.57
N CYS A 11 -18.21 -20.14 -12.30
CA CYS A 11 -17.55 -20.64 -13.49
C CYS A 11 -16.27 -21.43 -13.21
N MET A 12 -15.74 -21.39 -11.97
CA MET A 12 -14.54 -22.16 -11.58
C MET A 12 -14.71 -23.66 -11.81
N THR A 13 -15.92 -24.19 -11.60
CA THR A 13 -16.22 -25.60 -11.84
C THR A 13 -15.99 -26.00 -13.30
N VAL A 14 -16.43 -25.14 -14.23
CA VAL A 14 -16.25 -25.38 -15.67
C VAL A 14 -14.76 -25.34 -16.05
N ILE A 15 -14.00 -24.39 -15.48
CA ILE A 15 -12.55 -24.27 -15.71
C ILE A 15 -11.84 -25.53 -15.18
N MET A 16 -12.17 -25.98 -13.98
CA MET A 16 -11.59 -27.16 -13.35
C MET A 16 -11.90 -28.43 -14.17
N VAL A 17 -13.16 -28.64 -14.54
CA VAL A 17 -13.58 -29.80 -15.36
C VAL A 17 -12.90 -29.79 -16.73
N SER A 18 -12.85 -28.61 -17.38
CA SER A 18 -12.15 -28.42 -18.65
C SER A 18 -10.65 -28.74 -18.51
N GLY A 19 -9.98 -28.25 -17.46
CA GLY A 19 -8.56 -28.51 -17.20
C GLY A 19 -8.25 -29.99 -16.96
N VAL A 20 -9.00 -30.63 -16.09
CA VAL A 20 -8.84 -32.08 -15.81
C VAL A 20 -9.16 -32.91 -17.04
N GLY A 21 -10.25 -32.58 -17.77
CA GLY A 21 -10.60 -33.23 -19.02
C GLY A 21 -9.51 -33.11 -20.07
N THR A 22 -8.90 -31.92 -20.18
CA THR A 22 -7.76 -31.66 -21.08
C THR A 22 -6.57 -32.53 -20.73
N LEU A 23 -6.18 -32.64 -19.48
CA LEU A 23 -5.07 -33.47 -19.03
C LEU A 23 -5.29 -34.96 -19.38
N LEU A 24 -6.47 -35.48 -19.04
CA LEU A 24 -6.79 -36.90 -19.23
C LEU A 24 -6.92 -37.26 -20.73
N LEU A 25 -7.63 -36.45 -21.51
CA LEU A 25 -7.91 -36.75 -22.91
C LEU A 25 -6.75 -36.44 -23.81
N SER A 26 -5.91 -35.45 -23.52
CA SER A 26 -4.68 -35.22 -24.31
C SER A 26 -3.65 -36.33 -24.14
N ALA A 27 -3.64 -37.02 -23.00
CA ALA A 27 -2.80 -38.19 -22.78
C ALA A 27 -3.20 -39.40 -23.68
N LEU A 28 -4.50 -39.46 -24.09
CA LEU A 28 -5.03 -40.49 -24.98
C LEU A 28 -4.96 -40.05 -26.44
N PHE A 29 -5.37 -38.84 -26.74
CA PHE A 29 -5.43 -38.28 -28.08
C PHE A 29 -5.37 -36.75 -28.04
N LEU A 30 -4.28 -36.19 -28.54
CA LEU A 30 -3.98 -34.76 -28.47
C LEU A 30 -5.09 -33.83 -28.95
N PRO A 31 -5.72 -34.09 -30.15
CA PRO A 31 -6.80 -33.26 -30.65
C PRO A 31 -8.02 -33.18 -29.71
N LEU A 32 -8.33 -34.27 -28.99
CA LEU A 32 -9.43 -34.28 -28.03
C LEU A 32 -9.14 -33.38 -26.83
N GLY A 33 -7.89 -33.35 -26.38
CA GLY A 33 -7.43 -32.44 -25.33
C GLY A 33 -7.61 -30.97 -25.74
N HIS A 34 -7.31 -30.63 -27.00
CA HIS A 34 -7.55 -29.26 -27.48
C HIS A 34 -9.03 -28.85 -27.43
N ILE A 35 -9.94 -29.76 -27.83
CA ILE A 35 -11.39 -29.47 -27.79
C ILE A 35 -11.86 -29.24 -26.34
N THR A 36 -11.41 -30.06 -25.40
CA THR A 36 -11.80 -29.95 -24.00
C THR A 36 -11.19 -28.75 -23.29
N ALA A 37 -10.09 -28.19 -23.83
CA ALA A 37 -9.50 -26.95 -23.29
C ALA A 37 -10.31 -25.68 -23.63
N ILE A 38 -11.08 -25.70 -24.75
CA ILE A 38 -11.80 -24.53 -25.27
C ILE A 38 -12.68 -23.83 -24.21
N PRO A 39 -13.57 -24.51 -23.46
CA PRO A 39 -14.42 -23.83 -22.49
C PRO A 39 -13.61 -23.14 -21.38
N GLY A 40 -12.56 -23.79 -20.89
CA GLY A 40 -11.67 -23.22 -19.86
C GLY A 40 -10.93 -21.99 -20.36
N THR A 41 -10.32 -22.06 -21.54
CA THR A 41 -9.58 -20.93 -22.12
C THR A 41 -10.50 -19.76 -22.47
N MET A 42 -11.71 -20.02 -23.01
CA MET A 42 -12.69 -18.95 -23.26
C MET A 42 -13.11 -18.22 -21.99
N LEU A 43 -13.35 -18.95 -20.90
CA LEU A 43 -13.70 -18.32 -19.61
C LEU A 43 -12.53 -17.53 -19.03
N LEU A 44 -11.30 -18.05 -19.08
CA LEU A 44 -10.12 -17.33 -18.62
C LEU A 44 -9.91 -16.04 -19.43
N THR A 45 -9.99 -16.10 -20.74
CA THR A 45 -9.90 -14.89 -21.60
C THR A 45 -11.04 -13.90 -21.32
N LEU A 46 -12.24 -14.38 -21.03
CA LEU A 46 -13.35 -13.52 -20.63
C LEU A 46 -13.03 -12.80 -19.30
N TYR A 47 -12.46 -13.52 -18.32
CA TYR A 47 -12.06 -12.91 -17.04
C TYR A 47 -10.97 -11.87 -17.21
N GLU A 48 -9.96 -12.15 -18.00
CA GLU A 48 -8.89 -11.21 -18.32
C GLU A 48 -9.46 -9.91 -18.90
N LYS A 49 -10.34 -10.00 -19.90
CA LYS A 49 -11.01 -8.84 -20.49
C LYS A 49 -11.92 -8.10 -19.50
N CYS A 50 -12.61 -8.82 -18.63
CA CYS A 50 -13.42 -8.19 -17.57
C CYS A 50 -12.53 -7.44 -16.56
N CYS A 51 -11.39 -8.01 -16.19
CA CYS A 51 -10.42 -7.34 -15.30
C CYS A 51 -9.83 -6.08 -15.96
N GLU A 52 -9.43 -6.17 -17.24
CA GLU A 52 -8.93 -5.01 -18.00
C GLU A 52 -9.99 -3.90 -18.11
N LEU A 53 -11.24 -4.27 -18.37
CA LEU A 53 -12.34 -3.31 -18.41
C LEU A 53 -12.56 -2.65 -17.05
N CYS A 54 -12.50 -3.43 -15.96
CA CYS A 54 -12.61 -2.90 -14.61
C CYS A 54 -11.48 -1.93 -14.27
N LYS A 55 -10.24 -2.22 -14.67
CA LYS A 55 -9.08 -1.32 -14.48
C LYS A 55 -9.25 0.03 -15.19
N ARG A 56 -9.99 0.09 -16.30
CA ARG A 56 -10.26 1.35 -17.04
C ARG A 56 -11.33 2.24 -16.41
N LEU A 57 -12.07 1.73 -15.41
CA LEU A 57 -13.08 2.53 -14.74
C LEU A 57 -12.42 3.47 -13.72
N PRO A 58 -12.81 4.75 -13.65
CA PRO A 58 -12.35 5.65 -12.62
C PRO A 58 -12.75 5.09 -11.24
N ASN A 59 -11.87 5.22 -10.25
CA ASN A 59 -12.07 4.70 -8.90
C ASN A 59 -12.35 3.18 -8.83
N HIS A 60 -11.73 2.40 -9.72
CA HIS A 60 -11.90 0.95 -9.77
C HIS A 60 -11.39 0.23 -8.49
N THR A 61 -10.52 0.86 -7.73
CA THR A 61 -10.00 0.37 -6.45
C THR A 61 -10.52 1.24 -5.31
N TRP A 62 -11.23 0.64 -4.38
CA TRP A 62 -11.69 1.29 -3.15
C TRP A 62 -11.10 0.56 -1.94
N ILE A 63 -10.16 1.21 -1.27
CA ILE A 63 -9.49 0.67 -0.09
C ILE A 63 -10.32 1.04 1.14
N THR A 64 -11.06 0.07 1.64
CA THR A 64 -11.95 0.26 2.80
C THR A 64 -11.30 -0.12 4.13
N GLY A 65 -10.16 -0.78 4.10
CA GLY A 65 -9.52 -1.36 5.27
C GLY A 65 -10.28 -2.55 5.86
N CYS A 66 -9.74 -3.15 6.91
CA CYS A 66 -10.38 -4.24 7.64
C CYS A 66 -11.37 -3.67 8.66
N PRO A 67 -12.64 -4.12 8.68
CA PRO A 67 -13.63 -3.64 9.65
C PRO A 67 -13.27 -4.08 11.08
N GLN A 68 -13.47 -3.19 12.04
CA GLN A 68 -13.29 -3.49 13.45
C GLN A 68 -14.42 -4.37 13.98
N LYS A 69 -14.20 -5.07 15.08
CA LYS A 69 -15.17 -6.00 15.69
C LYS A 69 -16.54 -5.35 15.96
N TRP A 70 -16.56 -4.12 16.48
CA TRP A 70 -17.80 -3.39 16.73
C TRP A 70 -18.58 -3.06 15.44
N GLN A 71 -17.89 -2.77 14.33
CA GLN A 71 -18.52 -2.52 13.03
C GLN A 71 -19.23 -3.77 12.50
N ILE A 72 -18.61 -4.94 12.65
CA ILE A 72 -19.21 -6.23 12.28
C ILE A 72 -20.45 -6.48 13.12
N ILE A 73 -20.39 -6.22 14.43
CA ILE A 73 -21.56 -6.35 15.32
C ILE A 73 -22.67 -5.39 14.90
N CYS A 74 -22.38 -4.11 14.68
CA CYS A 74 -23.36 -3.13 14.22
C CYS A 74 -23.95 -3.51 12.87
N PHE A 75 -23.14 -3.96 11.92
CA PHE A 75 -23.59 -4.45 10.62
C PHE A 75 -24.63 -5.58 10.77
N VAL A 76 -24.31 -6.59 11.56
CA VAL A 76 -25.21 -7.75 11.80
C VAL A 76 -26.51 -7.31 12.48
N LEU A 77 -26.43 -6.42 13.47
CA LEU A 77 -27.60 -5.90 14.18
C LEU A 77 -28.51 -5.10 13.24
N ILE A 78 -27.95 -4.17 12.45
CA ILE A 78 -28.72 -3.38 11.48
C ILE A 78 -29.37 -4.30 10.45
N LEU A 79 -28.64 -5.27 9.92
CA LEU A 79 -29.13 -6.22 8.95
C LEU A 79 -30.29 -7.06 9.53
N ALA A 80 -30.16 -7.54 10.77
CA ALA A 80 -31.21 -8.27 11.46
C ALA A 80 -32.48 -7.42 11.62
N VAL A 81 -32.36 -6.16 12.05
CA VAL A 81 -33.47 -5.22 12.18
C VAL A 81 -34.15 -4.99 10.82
N VAL A 82 -33.41 -4.76 9.75
CA VAL A 82 -33.94 -4.54 8.39
C VAL A 82 -34.69 -5.78 7.91
N ILE A 83 -34.16 -6.98 8.14
CA ILE A 83 -34.82 -8.23 7.76
C ILE A 83 -36.12 -8.45 8.58
N MET A 84 -36.06 -8.25 9.89
CA MET A 84 -37.23 -8.40 10.75
C MET A 84 -38.34 -7.38 10.43
N ALA A 85 -37.96 -6.16 10.09
CA ALA A 85 -38.89 -5.09 9.71
C ALA A 85 -39.34 -5.16 8.24
N ASN A 86 -38.84 -6.08 7.43
CA ASN A 86 -39.04 -6.12 5.98
C ASN A 86 -40.53 -6.00 5.57
N LYS A 87 -41.48 -6.63 6.32
CA LYS A 87 -42.90 -6.54 6.01
C LYS A 87 -43.50 -5.15 6.24
N TYR A 88 -42.85 -4.27 6.98
CA TYR A 88 -43.27 -2.90 7.29
C TYR A 88 -42.55 -1.86 6.43
N LEU A 89 -41.44 -2.26 5.73
CA LEU A 89 -40.62 -1.38 4.93
C LEU A 89 -41.05 -1.40 3.47
N THR A 90 -40.99 -0.24 2.83
CA THR A 90 -41.02 -0.18 1.37
C THR A 90 -39.75 -0.80 0.79
N LYS A 91 -39.77 -1.22 -0.48
CA LYS A 91 -38.59 -1.75 -1.16
C LYS A 91 -37.40 -0.77 -1.10
N ILE A 92 -37.66 0.53 -1.21
CA ILE A 92 -36.63 1.57 -1.15
C ILE A 92 -36.01 1.60 0.24
N GLN A 93 -36.80 1.63 1.31
CA GLN A 93 -36.34 1.65 2.70
C GLN A 93 -35.51 0.39 3.05
N PHE A 94 -35.94 -0.76 2.54
CA PHE A 94 -35.21 -2.02 2.72
C PHE A 94 -33.80 -1.92 2.13
N TRP A 95 -33.62 -1.45 0.89
CA TRP A 95 -32.34 -1.28 0.26
C TRP A 95 -31.50 -0.17 0.91
N GLN A 96 -32.13 0.91 1.37
CA GLN A 96 -31.44 1.95 2.15
C GLN A 96 -30.89 1.39 3.46
N GLY A 97 -31.63 0.53 4.15
CA GLY A 97 -31.16 -0.13 5.37
C GLY A 97 -29.94 -1.02 5.12
N ILE A 98 -29.93 -1.79 4.02
CA ILE A 98 -28.76 -2.58 3.61
C ILE A 98 -27.58 -1.67 3.30
N LEU A 99 -27.80 -0.56 2.58
CA LEU A 99 -26.74 0.39 2.26
C LEU A 99 -26.12 1.01 3.52
N VAL A 100 -26.94 1.39 4.50
CA VAL A 100 -26.48 1.91 5.79
C VAL A 100 -25.64 0.85 6.53
N ALA A 101 -26.12 -0.41 6.56
CA ALA A 101 -25.35 -1.50 7.16
C ALA A 101 -23.96 -1.65 6.51
N LEU A 102 -23.89 -1.64 5.17
CA LEU A 102 -22.63 -1.71 4.44
C LEU A 102 -21.72 -0.49 4.69
N MET A 103 -22.31 0.72 4.78
CA MET A 103 -21.53 1.93 5.09
C MET A 103 -20.84 1.86 6.46
N VAL A 104 -21.47 1.23 7.45
CA VAL A 104 -20.83 1.06 8.77
C VAL A 104 -19.52 0.31 8.69
N LEU A 105 -19.38 -0.65 7.79
CA LEU A 105 -18.14 -1.41 7.61
C LEU A 105 -16.98 -0.57 7.04
N THR A 106 -17.30 0.56 6.39
CA THR A 106 -16.28 1.43 5.76
C THR A 106 -15.88 2.62 6.62
N LEU A 107 -16.55 2.85 7.75
CA LEU A 107 -16.20 3.94 8.65
C LEU A 107 -14.80 3.73 9.23
N ARG A 108 -13.99 4.78 9.23
CA ARG A 108 -12.67 4.79 9.86
C ARG A 108 -12.60 5.94 10.84
N PHE A 109 -12.17 5.60 12.04
CA PHE A 109 -11.88 6.57 13.08
C PHE A 109 -10.40 6.38 13.46
N TYR A 110 -9.62 7.38 13.16
CA TYR A 110 -8.25 7.47 13.62
C TYR A 110 -8.25 8.42 14.81
N ASP A 111 -7.61 8.04 15.90
CA ASP A 111 -7.52 8.86 17.10
C ASP A 111 -6.08 8.87 17.60
N GLY A 112 -5.49 10.07 17.56
CA GLY A 112 -4.14 10.30 18.04
C GLY A 112 -3.01 9.78 17.14
N LEU A 113 -1.80 9.89 17.66
CA LEU A 113 -0.58 9.43 17.02
C LEU A 113 -0.47 7.91 17.09
N GLU A 114 -0.17 7.29 15.98
CA GLU A 114 0.19 5.88 15.88
C GLU A 114 1.49 5.72 15.10
N ILE A 115 2.43 4.97 15.65
CA ILE A 115 3.68 4.57 15.01
C ILE A 115 3.70 3.06 14.94
N THR A 116 3.81 2.49 13.77
CA THR A 116 3.81 1.04 13.55
C THR A 116 5.04 0.62 12.78
N MET A 117 5.87 -0.23 13.37
CA MET A 117 6.93 -0.93 12.66
C MET A 117 6.30 -2.09 11.88
N VAL A 118 6.39 -2.06 10.57
CA VAL A 118 5.86 -3.12 9.70
C VAL A 118 6.88 -4.26 9.63
N ASP A 119 6.44 -5.51 9.84
CA ASP A 119 7.33 -6.67 9.75
C ASP A 119 7.73 -6.94 8.29
N VAL A 120 8.81 -6.33 7.89
CA VAL A 120 9.45 -6.52 6.56
C VAL A 120 10.60 -7.53 6.60
N GLY A 121 10.94 -8.10 7.77
CA GLY A 121 12.10 -8.96 7.99
C GLY A 121 13.34 -8.14 8.36
N GLN A 122 14.47 -8.40 7.73
CA GLN A 122 15.69 -7.58 7.92
C GLN A 122 15.61 -6.34 7.02
N GLY A 123 15.33 -5.21 7.63
CA GLY A 123 15.16 -3.92 7.00
C GLY A 123 14.14 -3.06 7.74
N ASP A 124 13.90 -1.87 7.26
CA ASP A 124 13.03 -0.90 7.92
C ASP A 124 11.79 -0.57 7.09
N CYS A 125 10.66 -0.47 7.80
CA CYS A 125 9.42 0.07 7.28
C CYS A 125 8.58 0.59 8.44
N ILE A 126 8.46 1.91 8.57
CA ILE A 126 7.76 2.54 9.67
C ILE A 126 6.58 3.35 9.13
N TYR A 127 5.39 2.97 9.53
CA TYR A 127 4.18 3.72 9.23
C TYR A 127 3.82 4.64 10.40
N VAL A 128 3.60 5.93 10.10
CA VAL A 128 3.27 6.96 11.08
C VAL A 128 2.00 7.68 10.66
N THR A 129 1.06 7.86 11.59
CA THR A 129 -0.16 8.64 11.36
C THR A 129 -0.65 9.35 12.61
N ASP A 130 -1.24 10.53 12.43
CA ASP A 130 -1.99 11.25 13.49
C ASP A 130 -3.51 11.23 13.23
N GLY A 131 -3.94 10.37 12.34
CA GLY A 131 -5.33 10.24 11.91
C GLY A 131 -5.74 11.15 10.77
N GLY A 132 -4.95 12.15 10.44
CA GLY A 132 -5.18 13.06 9.30
C GLY A 132 -4.05 13.07 8.28
N THR A 133 -2.89 12.54 8.66
CA THR A 133 -1.69 12.45 7.82
C THR A 133 -1.15 11.03 7.88
N HIS A 134 -0.78 10.48 6.74
CA HIS A 134 -0.24 9.13 6.60
C HIS A 134 1.16 9.19 6.00
N ILE A 135 2.15 8.72 6.74
CA ILE A 135 3.56 8.76 6.36
C ILE A 135 4.12 7.34 6.38
N LEU A 136 4.95 7.04 5.40
CA LEU A 136 5.79 5.84 5.39
C LEU A 136 7.25 6.30 5.43
N ILE A 137 8.03 5.74 6.33
CA ILE A 137 9.47 5.96 6.44
C ILE A 137 10.12 4.62 6.15
N ASP A 138 10.89 4.56 5.08
CA ASP A 138 11.49 3.37 4.49
C ASP A 138 10.47 2.29 4.12
N GLY A 139 10.95 1.27 3.46
CA GLY A 139 10.12 0.15 3.02
C GLY A 139 10.95 -0.86 2.27
N GLY A 140 11.94 -1.44 2.93
CA GLY A 140 12.84 -2.40 2.33
C GLY A 140 13.04 -3.66 3.14
N SER A 141 13.72 -4.63 2.55
CA SER A 141 14.11 -5.88 3.20
C SER A 141 15.26 -6.54 2.48
N SER A 142 16.28 -6.99 3.23
CA SER A 142 17.40 -7.75 2.68
C SER A 142 17.14 -9.26 2.61
N ASP A 143 16.13 -9.78 3.32
CA ASP A 143 15.81 -11.21 3.40
C ASP A 143 14.47 -11.61 2.77
N LYS A 144 13.55 -10.66 2.51
CA LYS A 144 12.26 -10.93 1.88
C LYS A 144 12.20 -10.40 0.45
N GLN A 145 11.68 -11.21 -0.47
CA GLN A 145 11.41 -10.80 -1.84
C GLN A 145 9.99 -10.24 -1.97
N ALA A 146 9.81 -9.29 -2.91
CA ALA A 146 8.51 -8.66 -3.19
C ALA A 146 7.84 -8.11 -1.91
N VAL A 147 8.62 -7.41 -1.10
CA VAL A 147 8.21 -6.92 0.23
C VAL A 147 7.05 -5.92 0.14
N ALA A 148 6.97 -5.13 -0.93
CA ALA A 148 5.82 -4.25 -1.14
C ALA A 148 4.54 -5.05 -1.35
N SER A 149 4.56 -6.05 -2.24
CA SER A 149 3.38 -6.84 -2.60
C SER A 149 2.85 -7.70 -1.44
N TYR A 150 3.74 -8.23 -0.60
CA TYR A 150 3.35 -9.19 0.44
C TYR A 150 3.32 -8.63 1.86
N GLN A 151 3.97 -7.51 2.14
CA GLN A 151 4.04 -6.91 3.47
C GLN A 151 3.44 -5.50 3.50
N ILE A 152 4.02 -4.54 2.75
CA ILE A 152 3.69 -3.11 2.87
C ILE A 152 2.28 -2.81 2.34
N LEU A 153 1.99 -3.18 1.09
CA LEU A 153 0.68 -2.91 0.48
C LEU A 153 -0.48 -3.63 1.19
N PRO A 154 -0.36 -4.92 1.59
CA PRO A 154 -1.38 -5.57 2.41
C PRO A 154 -1.61 -4.85 3.75
N PHE A 155 -0.54 -4.41 4.43
CA PHE A 155 -0.65 -3.65 5.67
C PHE A 155 -1.40 -2.33 5.46
N LEU A 156 -0.99 -1.50 4.49
CA LEU A 156 -1.64 -0.23 4.18
C LEU A 156 -3.11 -0.42 3.80
N LYS A 157 -3.41 -1.41 2.95
CA LYS A 157 -4.78 -1.76 2.55
C LYS A 157 -5.61 -2.28 3.71
N TYR A 158 -5.03 -3.09 4.61
CA TYR A 158 -5.68 -3.55 5.84
C TYR A 158 -6.04 -2.37 6.75
N ARG A 159 -5.16 -1.38 6.86
CA ARG A 159 -5.38 -0.14 7.61
C ARG A 159 -6.40 0.80 6.94
N GLY A 160 -6.71 0.60 5.68
CA GLY A 160 -7.62 1.46 4.91
C GLY A 160 -6.93 2.72 4.37
N VAL A 161 -5.60 2.69 4.27
CA VAL A 161 -4.80 3.78 3.74
C VAL A 161 -4.83 3.72 2.21
N ALA A 162 -5.49 4.67 1.59
CA ALA A 162 -5.58 4.83 0.14
C ALA A 162 -4.62 5.90 -0.40
N ARG A 163 -4.03 6.70 0.50
CA ARG A 163 -3.11 7.81 0.18
C ARG A 163 -2.04 7.91 1.25
N LEU A 164 -0.81 8.05 0.82
CA LEU A 164 0.32 8.47 1.65
C LEU A 164 0.59 9.95 1.36
N ASP A 165 0.57 10.78 2.40
CA ASP A 165 0.89 12.21 2.29
C ASP A 165 2.39 12.41 2.07
N ALA A 166 3.22 11.52 2.61
CA ALA A 166 4.66 11.49 2.35
C ALA A 166 5.23 10.08 2.45
N MET A 167 6.24 9.83 1.67
CA MET A 167 7.09 8.66 1.74
C MET A 167 8.55 9.12 1.83
N PHE A 168 9.22 8.73 2.92
CA PHE A 168 10.62 9.04 3.16
C PHE A 168 11.47 7.82 2.84
N VAL A 169 12.59 8.04 2.17
CA VAL A 169 13.69 7.09 2.11
C VAL A 169 14.83 7.70 2.89
N THR A 170 15.22 7.05 3.98
CA THR A 170 16.29 7.59 4.84
C THR A 170 17.62 7.57 4.13
N HIS A 171 17.92 6.47 3.44
CA HIS A 171 19.09 6.31 2.57
C HIS A 171 18.82 5.21 1.54
N PRO A 172 19.52 5.21 0.40
CA PRO A 172 19.23 4.31 -0.72
C PRO A 172 19.99 2.98 -0.60
N ASP A 173 19.73 2.23 0.47
CA ASP A 173 20.19 0.85 0.62
C ASP A 173 19.01 -0.12 0.50
N SER A 174 19.29 -1.30 -0.01
CA SER A 174 18.29 -2.29 -0.43
C SER A 174 17.26 -2.64 0.65
N ASP A 175 17.66 -2.71 1.90
CA ASP A 175 16.83 -3.04 3.06
C ASP A 175 15.98 -1.85 3.56
N HIS A 176 16.13 -0.68 2.95
CA HIS A 176 15.31 0.50 3.20
C HIS A 176 14.44 0.90 2.00
N GLU A 177 14.82 0.51 0.77
CA GLU A 177 14.19 1.05 -0.43
C GLU A 177 13.56 0.04 -1.39
N ASN A 178 13.98 -1.24 -1.39
CA ASN A 178 13.58 -2.17 -2.45
C ASN A 178 12.06 -2.39 -2.55
N GLY A 179 11.33 -2.31 -1.45
CA GLY A 179 9.87 -2.32 -1.47
C GLY A 179 9.27 -1.01 -1.99
N ILE A 180 9.94 0.12 -1.73
CA ILE A 180 9.53 1.41 -2.31
C ILE A 180 9.73 1.40 -3.82
N LEU A 181 10.87 0.90 -4.31
CA LEU A 181 11.11 0.69 -5.74
C LEU A 181 10.04 -0.22 -6.36
N GLU A 182 9.69 -1.32 -5.70
CA GLU A 182 8.62 -2.21 -6.15
C GLU A 182 7.25 -1.51 -6.18
N MET A 183 6.94 -0.65 -5.20
CA MET A 183 5.73 0.15 -5.19
C MET A 183 5.68 1.15 -6.34
N LEU A 184 6.79 1.79 -6.66
CA LEU A 184 6.88 2.78 -7.74
C LEU A 184 6.81 2.11 -9.12
N ASP A 185 7.48 0.99 -9.32
CA ASP A 185 7.47 0.21 -10.57
C ASP A 185 6.06 -0.30 -10.93
N ASN A 186 5.25 -0.61 -9.93
CA ASN A 186 3.87 -1.09 -10.09
C ASN A 186 2.82 -0.06 -9.64
N TYR A 187 3.13 1.24 -9.73
CA TYR A 187 2.35 2.31 -9.09
C TYR A 187 0.87 2.32 -9.46
N GLU A 188 0.55 2.18 -10.76
CA GLU A 188 -0.84 2.19 -11.23
C GLU A 188 -1.69 1.03 -10.67
N ASP A 189 -1.09 -0.13 -10.41
CA ASP A 189 -1.78 -1.32 -9.91
C ASP A 189 -1.91 -1.36 -8.39
N ASN A 190 -1.16 -0.54 -7.65
CA ASN A 190 -1.15 -0.52 -6.19
C ASN A 190 -2.49 -0.06 -5.59
N GLY A 191 -3.15 0.91 -6.24
CA GLY A 191 -4.36 1.54 -5.75
C GLY A 191 -4.15 2.47 -4.54
N ILE A 192 -2.86 2.79 -4.21
CA ILE A 192 -2.47 3.75 -3.17
C ILE A 192 -1.78 4.91 -3.87
N THR A 193 -2.24 6.13 -3.61
CA THR A 193 -1.60 7.35 -4.12
C THR A 193 -0.52 7.83 -3.16
N ILE A 194 0.54 8.43 -3.69
CA ILE A 194 1.65 9.00 -2.95
C ILE A 194 1.78 10.46 -3.39
N ASP A 195 1.72 11.40 -2.44
CA ASP A 195 1.79 12.82 -2.78
C ASP A 195 3.21 13.28 -3.01
N VAL A 196 4.13 12.90 -2.10
CA VAL A 196 5.52 13.30 -2.18
C VAL A 196 6.45 12.17 -1.75
N LEU A 197 7.53 11.99 -2.51
CA LEU A 197 8.69 11.20 -2.14
C LEU A 197 9.79 12.13 -1.65
N LEU A 198 10.30 11.88 -0.45
CA LEU A 198 11.34 12.67 0.20
C LEU A 198 12.62 11.85 0.28
N LEU A 199 13.68 12.36 -0.32
CA LEU A 199 15.02 11.76 -0.39
C LEU A 199 16.02 12.64 0.36
N PRO A 200 17.11 12.10 0.92
CA PRO A 200 18.14 12.89 1.57
C PRO A 200 18.79 13.89 0.59
N ASP A 201 19.07 15.11 1.07
CA ASP A 201 19.75 16.14 0.27
C ASP A 201 21.27 15.92 0.26
N ILE A 202 21.70 15.05 -0.61
CA ILE A 202 23.12 14.68 -0.80
C ILE A 202 23.66 15.21 -2.12
N GLU A 203 24.96 15.45 -2.17
CA GLU A 203 25.63 15.92 -3.38
C GLU A 203 25.45 14.92 -4.54
N GLU A 204 25.33 15.43 -5.77
CA GLU A 204 25.09 14.59 -6.97
C GLU A 204 26.16 13.50 -7.16
N SER A 205 27.41 13.79 -6.76
CA SER A 205 28.52 12.83 -6.79
C SER A 205 28.36 11.64 -5.84
N CYS A 206 27.51 11.78 -4.81
CA CYS A 206 27.20 10.75 -3.81
C CYS A 206 25.91 9.97 -4.12
N GLN A 207 25.11 10.42 -5.09
CA GLN A 207 23.90 9.74 -5.50
C GLN A 207 24.23 8.44 -6.25
N ASN A 208 23.94 7.31 -5.63
CA ASN A 208 24.11 6.00 -6.24
C ASN A 208 23.08 5.72 -7.34
N GLU A 209 23.12 4.54 -7.95
CA GLU A 209 22.18 4.15 -9.01
C GLU A 209 20.73 4.04 -8.48
N ASP A 210 20.57 3.52 -7.27
CA ASP A 210 19.25 3.30 -6.65
C ASP A 210 18.59 4.63 -6.29
N TYR A 211 19.32 5.61 -5.78
CA TYR A 211 18.80 6.96 -5.55
C TYR A 211 18.23 7.58 -6.84
N ARG A 212 18.97 7.45 -7.96
CA ARG A 212 18.51 7.98 -9.26
C ARG A 212 17.30 7.23 -9.78
N LYS A 213 17.26 5.93 -9.59
CA LYS A 213 16.14 5.07 -9.98
C LYS A 213 14.87 5.39 -9.20
N LEU A 214 14.96 5.58 -7.87
CA LEU A 214 13.84 6.04 -7.03
C LEU A 214 13.24 7.33 -7.58
N ARG A 215 14.10 8.33 -7.84
CA ARG A 215 13.69 9.62 -8.41
C ARG A 215 13.00 9.44 -9.75
N GLN A 216 13.61 8.69 -10.66
CA GLN A 216 13.08 8.47 -12.01
C GLN A 216 11.70 7.81 -11.97
N LEU A 217 11.55 6.71 -11.25
CA LEU A 217 10.27 5.98 -11.15
C LEU A 217 9.17 6.85 -10.53
N ALA A 218 9.51 7.64 -9.50
CA ALA A 218 8.54 8.54 -8.87
C ALA A 218 8.09 9.66 -9.84
N GLU A 219 9.02 10.25 -10.58
CA GLU A 219 8.72 11.28 -11.60
C GLU A 219 7.87 10.69 -12.75
N GLU A 220 8.17 9.47 -13.22
CA GLU A 220 7.38 8.76 -14.23
C GLU A 220 5.95 8.45 -13.73
N ALA A 221 5.80 8.15 -12.44
CA ALA A 221 4.51 7.96 -11.77
C ALA A 221 3.76 9.28 -11.50
N GLY A 222 4.37 10.45 -11.78
CA GLY A 222 3.78 11.76 -11.52
C GLY A 222 3.78 12.16 -10.03
N ILE A 223 4.61 11.50 -9.21
CA ILE A 223 4.79 11.80 -7.79
C ILE A 223 5.77 12.97 -7.66
N VAL A 224 5.47 13.91 -6.75
CA VAL A 224 6.39 15.02 -6.46
C VAL A 224 7.61 14.47 -5.73
N VAL A 225 8.82 14.69 -6.26
CA VAL A 225 10.07 14.32 -5.59
C VAL A 225 10.71 15.57 -4.99
N GLN A 226 11.04 15.51 -3.72
CA GLN A 226 11.74 16.57 -3.00
C GLN A 226 12.93 16.00 -2.24
N THR A 227 13.97 16.81 -2.08
CA THR A 227 15.06 16.51 -1.14
C THR A 227 14.74 17.13 0.21
N ILE A 228 15.20 16.50 1.28
CA ILE A 228 15.05 16.96 2.65
C ILE A 228 16.42 17.10 3.31
N LYS A 229 16.60 18.21 4.03
CA LYS A 229 17.85 18.57 4.72
C LYS A 229 17.58 19.07 6.14
N GLN A 230 18.65 19.22 6.89
CA GLN A 230 18.60 19.74 8.26
C GLN A 230 17.81 21.06 8.34
N GLY A 231 16.83 21.08 9.25
CA GLY A 231 15.93 22.21 9.48
C GLY A 231 14.64 22.17 8.72
N ASP A 232 14.50 21.32 7.70
CA ASP A 232 13.24 21.16 7.00
C ASP A 232 12.19 20.48 7.88
N CYS A 233 10.92 20.85 7.68
CA CYS A 233 9.82 20.33 8.47
C CYS A 233 8.71 19.79 7.56
N PHE A 234 8.10 18.66 7.95
CA PHE A 234 6.94 18.09 7.33
C PHE A 234 5.82 17.88 8.36
N GLY A 235 4.59 18.24 8.02
CA GLY A 235 3.43 18.05 8.90
C GLY A 235 2.78 19.35 9.34
N ARG A 236 2.11 19.33 10.51
CA ARG A 236 1.31 20.46 11.02
C ARG A 236 1.73 20.83 12.45
N THR A 237 1.89 22.10 12.70
CA THR A 237 2.24 22.65 14.04
C THR A 237 1.25 22.32 15.16
N LYS A 238 0.00 21.96 14.84
CA LYS A 238 -1.03 21.53 15.81
C LYS A 238 -1.38 20.05 15.69
N GLY A 239 -0.53 19.25 15.06
CA GLY A 239 -0.65 17.81 14.90
C GLY A 239 0.72 17.18 14.97
N MET A 240 0.97 16.23 14.10
CA MET A 240 2.27 15.61 13.93
C MET A 240 3.20 16.55 13.15
N LEU A 241 4.40 16.79 13.68
CA LEU A 241 5.47 17.54 13.05
C LEU A 241 6.73 16.68 13.01
N LEU A 242 7.27 16.48 11.81
CA LEU A 242 8.57 15.87 11.58
C LEU A 242 9.56 16.98 11.25
N THR A 243 10.70 17.02 11.93
CA THR A 243 11.81 17.93 11.65
C THR A 243 13.00 17.10 11.22
N CYS A 244 13.60 17.42 10.09
CA CYS A 244 14.83 16.80 9.63
C CYS A 244 16.02 17.36 10.42
N LEU A 245 16.79 16.48 11.06
CA LEU A 245 18.00 16.84 11.80
C LEU A 245 19.27 16.57 11.00
N HIS A 246 19.23 15.68 10.02
CA HIS A 246 20.31 15.26 9.13
C HIS A 246 19.71 14.75 7.82
N PRO A 247 20.37 14.89 6.65
CA PRO A 247 21.69 15.48 6.41
C PRO A 247 21.66 17.02 6.35
N PRO A 248 22.85 17.67 6.47
CA PRO A 248 23.01 19.07 6.07
C PRO A 248 22.77 19.24 4.56
N GLU A 249 22.64 20.49 4.12
CA GLU A 249 22.43 20.81 2.70
C GLU A 249 23.56 20.27 1.83
N GLN A 250 23.19 19.56 0.75
CA GLN A 250 24.14 18.97 -0.20
C GLN A 250 25.28 18.17 0.48
N TYR A 251 24.89 17.28 1.38
CA TYR A 251 25.84 16.53 2.17
C TYR A 251 26.74 15.66 1.30
N LEU A 252 28.05 15.80 1.51
CA LEU A 252 29.08 15.07 0.80
C LEU A 252 29.60 13.92 1.67
N ASN A 253 29.14 12.72 1.42
CA ASN A 253 29.70 11.50 1.98
C ASN A 253 29.47 10.34 1.01
N GLN A 254 30.46 9.44 0.88
CA GLN A 254 30.37 8.26 0.02
C GLN A 254 29.72 7.06 0.72
N ASP A 255 29.59 7.13 2.03
CA ASP A 255 28.91 6.13 2.84
C ASP A 255 27.42 6.45 2.87
N THR A 256 26.60 5.54 2.36
CA THR A 256 25.13 5.70 2.29
C THR A 256 24.51 5.78 3.68
N ASN A 257 25.01 5.01 4.65
CA ASN A 257 24.53 5.04 6.02
C ASN A 257 24.80 6.39 6.69
N ALA A 258 26.00 6.97 6.45
CA ALA A 258 26.31 8.31 6.94
C ALA A 258 25.42 9.41 6.34
N CYS A 259 24.72 9.13 5.22
CA CYS A 259 23.77 10.04 4.56
C CYS A 259 22.33 9.87 5.05
N SER A 260 22.05 8.97 6.00
CA SER A 260 20.70 8.67 6.47
C SER A 260 19.96 9.90 6.96
N THR A 261 18.73 10.08 6.48
CA THR A 261 17.84 11.12 6.97
C THR A 261 17.40 10.83 8.40
N VAL A 262 17.70 11.74 9.32
CA VAL A 262 17.26 11.67 10.71
C VAL A 262 16.05 12.56 10.91
N LEU A 263 14.94 11.95 11.32
CA LEU A 263 13.65 12.64 11.52
C LEU A 263 13.30 12.69 13.01
N TYR A 264 13.09 13.90 13.52
CA TYR A 264 12.58 14.14 14.87
C TYR A 264 11.08 14.42 14.81
N LEU A 265 10.29 13.52 15.38
CA LEU A 265 8.85 13.64 15.46
C LEU A 265 8.43 14.29 16.76
N GLN A 266 7.52 15.25 16.65
CA GLN A 266 6.83 15.89 17.79
C GLN A 266 5.32 15.78 17.62
N TYR A 267 4.62 15.32 18.68
CA TYR A 267 3.16 15.29 18.75
C TYR A 267 2.72 15.58 20.18
N GLY A 268 2.28 16.79 20.45
CA GLY A 268 2.01 17.25 21.82
C GLY A 268 3.26 17.17 22.71
N ASN A 269 3.21 16.36 23.77
CA ASN A 269 4.34 16.09 24.64
C ASN A 269 5.12 14.82 24.29
N PHE A 270 4.69 14.09 23.25
CA PHE A 270 5.40 12.91 22.79
C PHE A 270 6.44 13.30 21.75
N THR A 271 7.60 12.67 21.83
CA THR A 271 8.66 12.81 20.84
C THR A 271 9.23 11.46 20.47
N ALA A 272 9.68 11.31 19.23
CA ALA A 272 10.40 10.14 18.74
C ALA A 272 11.49 10.56 17.76
N LEU A 273 12.51 9.74 17.63
CA LEU A 273 13.61 9.93 16.71
C LEU A 273 13.70 8.71 15.78
N PHE A 274 13.72 8.96 14.48
CA PHE A 274 13.96 7.95 13.45
C PHE A 274 15.32 8.25 12.85
N THR A 275 16.28 7.35 13.00
CA THR A 275 17.68 7.58 12.66
C THR A 275 18.08 6.95 11.32
N GLY A 276 17.23 6.06 10.77
CA GLY A 276 17.70 5.13 9.76
C GLY A 276 18.94 4.41 10.28
N ASP A 277 19.89 4.14 9.40
CA ASP A 277 21.15 3.49 9.70
C ASP A 277 22.30 4.48 9.90
N LEU A 278 21.98 5.70 10.42
CA LEU A 278 23.00 6.73 10.61
C LEU A 278 24.16 6.23 11.44
N GLU A 279 25.36 6.30 10.86
CA GLU A 279 26.61 5.93 11.52
C GLU A 279 27.80 6.82 11.10
N GLY A 280 28.93 6.61 11.75
CA GLY A 280 30.21 7.23 11.37
C GLY A 280 30.21 8.75 11.43
N ASP A 281 30.55 9.37 10.30
CA ASP A 281 30.65 10.84 10.21
C ASP A 281 29.30 11.52 10.36
N GLY A 282 28.21 10.87 9.88
CA GLY A 282 26.85 11.38 10.01
C GLY A 282 26.42 11.46 11.48
N GLU A 283 26.69 10.42 12.28
CA GLU A 283 26.41 10.43 13.71
C GLU A 283 27.23 11.52 14.44
N SER A 284 28.49 11.69 14.04
CA SER A 284 29.36 12.71 14.63
C SER A 284 28.90 14.14 14.37
N LEU A 285 28.15 14.37 13.28
CA LEU A 285 27.56 15.68 12.96
C LEU A 285 26.26 15.95 13.71
N LEU A 286 25.56 14.91 14.13
CA LEU A 286 24.30 15.02 14.87
C LEU A 286 24.52 15.33 16.35
N LEU A 287 25.64 14.89 16.93
CA LEU A 287 26.03 15.08 18.33
C LEU A 287 26.68 16.44 18.58
#